data_df2d34a6894c2ee39ee5ca8ce04e9cdd
#
_entry.id   df2d34a6894c2ee39ee5ca8ce04e9cdd
#
_cell.length_a   1.000
_cell.length_b   1.000
_cell.length_c   1.000
_cell.angle_alpha   90.00
_cell.angle_beta   90.00
_cell.angle_gamma   90.00
#
_symmetry.space_group_name_H-M   'P 1'
#
loop_
_entity.id
_entity.type
_entity.pdbx_description
1 polymer ?
#
loop_
_entity_poly.entity_id
_entity_poly.type
_entity_poly.pdbx_seq_one_letter_code
_entity_poly.pdbx_strand_id
1 'polypeptide(L)'
;MNALPLVSVVVPNYNYQRYLNLRIQSILQQTYQNIELILLDDASTDGSEEVLSDYQDHAKVSHILLNEHNTGNPFKQWFKGMQLAKGKYIWIAEADDLCELTFLEKVVPLMEKYQQAAVCFAGSKYIDKDGNVLSYDMNKWKSAIPPYAVFNGKTYAEH
;
A
#
# COMPACT_ATOMS: atom_id res chain seq x y z
N MET A 1 11.75 -15.58 -20.32
CA MET A 1 10.69 -15.13 -19.38
C MET A 1 10.96 -13.67 -19.08
N ASN A 2 10.03 -12.77 -19.34
CA ASN A 2 10.20 -11.37 -18.95
C ASN A 2 10.29 -11.30 -17.42
N ALA A 3 11.23 -10.50 -16.91
CA ALA A 3 11.33 -10.30 -15.47
C ALA A 3 10.02 -9.69 -14.94
N LEU A 4 9.59 -10.13 -13.77
CA LEU A 4 8.43 -9.54 -13.11
C LEU A 4 8.69 -8.04 -12.85
N PRO A 5 7.73 -7.13 -13.11
CA PRO A 5 7.94 -5.70 -12.87
C PRO A 5 8.15 -5.41 -11.38
N LEU A 6 9.05 -4.47 -11.06
CA LEU A 6 9.25 -3.99 -9.70
C LEU A 6 8.03 -3.18 -9.24
N VAL A 7 7.59 -3.42 -8.02
CA VAL A 7 6.56 -2.62 -7.35
C VAL A 7 7.20 -1.86 -6.18
N SER A 8 7.12 -0.54 -6.20
CA SER A 8 7.52 0.29 -5.06
C SER A 8 6.34 0.42 -4.10
N VAL A 9 6.51 -0.04 -2.88
CA VAL A 9 5.49 0.05 -1.83
C VAL A 9 5.86 1.18 -0.89
N VAL A 10 5.05 2.22 -0.88
CA VAL A 10 5.21 3.39 -0.01
C VAL A 10 4.32 3.20 1.21
N VAL A 11 4.93 3.20 2.40
CA VAL A 11 4.23 3.09 3.68
C VAL A 11 4.35 4.43 4.41
N PRO A 12 3.37 5.34 4.28
CA PRO A 12 3.33 6.56 5.07
C PRO A 12 2.84 6.23 6.48
N ASN A 13 3.48 6.80 7.48
CA ASN A 13 3.13 6.63 8.89
C ASN A 13 3.07 7.96 9.63
N TYR A 14 2.10 8.08 10.53
CA TYR A 14 2.05 9.11 11.57
C TYR A 14 1.23 8.62 12.77
N ASN A 15 1.95 8.28 13.86
CA ASN A 15 1.35 7.80 15.10
C ASN A 15 0.51 6.51 14.96
N TYR A 16 0.98 5.55 14.15
CA TYR A 16 0.37 4.23 13.98
C TYR A 16 1.32 3.09 14.40
N GLN A 17 2.22 3.31 15.41
CA GLN A 17 3.15 2.32 15.92
C GLN A 17 2.49 0.94 16.11
N ARG A 18 1.30 0.93 16.70
CA ARG A 18 0.55 -0.30 17.02
C ARG A 18 0.32 -1.20 15.80
N TYR A 19 0.10 -0.63 14.63
CA TYR A 19 -0.25 -1.35 13.41
C TYR A 19 0.92 -1.52 12.46
N LEU A 20 1.93 -0.66 12.57
CA LEU A 20 3.01 -0.49 11.62
C LEU A 20 3.77 -1.79 11.35
N ASN A 21 4.12 -2.55 12.39
CA ASN A 21 4.79 -3.83 12.23
C ASN A 21 3.94 -4.85 11.44
N LEU A 22 2.66 -4.99 11.77
CA LEU A 22 1.74 -5.88 11.04
C LEU A 22 1.60 -5.45 9.58
N ARG A 23 1.52 -4.14 9.33
CA ARG A 23 1.46 -3.60 7.97
C ARG A 23 2.70 -3.98 7.17
N ILE A 24 3.89 -3.71 7.68
CA ILE A 24 5.15 -4.03 7.01
C ILE A 24 5.26 -5.54 6.76
N GLN A 25 4.93 -6.37 7.73
CA GLN A 25 4.93 -7.82 7.56
C GLN A 25 3.95 -8.28 6.48
N SER A 26 2.73 -7.73 6.40
CA SER A 26 1.75 -8.08 5.36
C SER A 26 2.24 -7.76 3.94
N ILE A 27 3.15 -6.80 3.81
CA ILE A 27 3.79 -6.42 2.55
C ILE A 27 4.97 -7.35 2.25
N LEU A 28 5.87 -7.56 3.21
CA LEU A 28 7.06 -8.39 3.03
C LEU A 28 6.73 -9.86 2.73
N GLN A 29 5.60 -10.35 3.26
CA GLN A 29 5.09 -11.71 3.07
C GLN A 29 4.22 -11.87 1.82
N GLN A 30 4.08 -10.85 0.98
CA GLN A 30 3.36 -10.99 -0.30
C GLN A 30 3.95 -12.15 -1.12
N THR A 31 3.09 -12.94 -1.77
CA THR A 31 3.53 -14.00 -2.70
C THR A 31 4.30 -13.42 -3.90
N TYR A 32 4.01 -12.18 -4.26
CA TYR A 32 4.75 -11.41 -5.26
C TYR A 32 6.00 -10.77 -4.63
N GLN A 33 7.19 -11.24 -4.98
CA GLN A 33 8.42 -10.90 -4.26
C GLN A 33 9.27 -9.79 -4.88
N ASN A 34 8.97 -9.34 -6.10
CA ASN A 34 9.74 -8.24 -6.73
C ASN A 34 9.21 -6.87 -6.28
N ILE A 35 9.51 -6.54 -5.04
CA ILE A 35 9.08 -5.31 -4.38
C ILE A 35 10.26 -4.57 -3.76
N GLU A 36 10.15 -3.25 -3.65
CA GLU A 36 10.93 -2.42 -2.74
C GLU A 36 10.00 -1.68 -1.77
N LEU A 37 10.45 -1.46 -0.54
CA LEU A 37 9.72 -0.71 0.47
C LEU A 37 10.36 0.65 0.69
N ILE A 38 9.49 1.66 0.78
CA ILE A 38 9.82 3.03 1.13
C ILE A 38 8.99 3.38 2.36
N LEU A 39 9.64 3.41 3.51
CA LEU A 39 9.01 3.67 4.80
C LEU A 39 9.17 5.15 5.15
N LEU A 40 8.07 5.81 5.45
CA LEU A 40 8.03 7.24 5.71
C LEU A 40 7.36 7.51 7.04
N ASP A 41 7.99 8.33 7.88
CA ASP A 41 7.40 8.78 9.14
C ASP A 41 7.27 10.31 9.15
N ASP A 42 6.07 10.78 9.47
CA ASP A 42 5.74 12.21 9.47
C ASP A 42 5.89 12.85 10.87
N ALA A 43 7.03 12.60 11.52
CA ALA A 43 7.35 13.06 12.87
C ALA A 43 6.42 12.48 13.94
N SER A 44 6.29 11.14 13.97
CA SER A 44 5.54 10.43 15.00
C SER A 44 6.13 10.63 16.39
N THR A 45 5.27 10.52 17.41
CA THR A 45 5.66 10.66 18.83
C THR A 45 5.27 9.43 19.66
N ASP A 46 4.87 8.35 19.00
CA ASP A 46 4.34 7.13 19.64
C ASP A 46 5.31 5.95 19.66
N GLY A 47 6.59 6.16 19.27
CA GLY A 47 7.58 5.08 19.15
C GLY A 47 7.60 4.39 17.77
N SER A 48 6.93 4.93 16.77
CA SER A 48 6.97 4.42 15.38
C SER A 48 8.40 4.34 14.83
N GLU A 49 9.27 5.28 15.19
CA GLU A 49 10.68 5.31 14.76
C GLU A 49 11.42 4.04 15.15
N GLU A 50 11.19 3.55 16.38
CA GLU A 50 11.81 2.31 16.88
C GLU A 50 11.40 1.11 16.02
N VAL A 51 10.10 1.00 15.68
CA VAL A 51 9.60 -0.05 14.78
C VAL A 51 10.23 0.04 13.40
N LEU A 52 10.37 1.24 12.84
CA LEU A 52 11.00 1.43 11.53
C LEU A 52 12.48 1.07 11.53
N SER A 53 13.19 1.37 12.62
CA SER A 53 14.61 1.07 12.75
C SER A 53 14.93 -0.43 12.70
N ASP A 54 14.01 -1.29 13.15
CA ASP A 54 14.14 -2.75 13.05
C ASP A 54 14.22 -3.25 11.60
N TYR A 55 13.78 -2.44 10.64
CA TYR A 55 13.78 -2.78 9.23
C TYR A 55 14.91 -2.14 8.41
N GLN A 56 15.81 -1.36 9.04
CA GLN A 56 16.82 -0.59 8.30
C GLN A 56 17.75 -1.46 7.45
N ASP A 57 18.07 -2.66 7.92
CA ASP A 57 18.96 -3.60 7.22
C ASP A 57 18.21 -4.64 6.38
N HIS A 58 16.90 -4.50 6.25
CA HIS A 58 16.11 -5.46 5.48
C HIS A 58 16.31 -5.26 3.98
N ALA A 59 16.70 -6.31 3.25
CA ALA A 59 17.10 -6.25 1.84
C ALA A 59 16.08 -5.62 0.88
N LYS A 60 14.79 -5.61 1.23
CA LYS A 60 13.72 -4.99 0.43
C LYS A 60 13.41 -3.55 0.82
N VAL A 61 13.95 -3.06 1.92
CA VAL A 61 13.75 -1.67 2.34
C VAL A 61 14.77 -0.80 1.63
N SER A 62 14.31 0.02 0.71
CA SER A 62 15.16 0.92 -0.06
C SER A 62 15.37 2.26 0.63
N HIS A 63 14.38 2.73 1.40
CA HIS A 63 14.43 4.01 2.11
C HIS A 63 13.64 3.94 3.41
N ILE A 64 14.21 4.56 4.47
CA ILE A 64 13.49 4.97 5.68
C ILE A 64 13.72 6.46 5.83
N LEU A 65 12.65 7.25 5.85
CA LEU A 65 12.73 8.70 6.00
C LEU A 65 11.87 9.14 7.18
N LEU A 66 12.52 9.78 8.13
CA LEU A 66 11.89 10.38 9.30
C LEU A 66 11.85 11.91 9.10
N ASN A 67 10.67 12.50 9.16
CA ASN A 67 10.53 13.94 9.10
C ASN A 67 10.87 14.56 10.46
N GLU A 68 11.48 15.74 10.47
CA GLU A 68 11.70 16.51 11.69
C GLU A 68 10.42 17.15 12.23
N HIS A 69 9.47 17.46 11.34
CA HIS A 69 8.18 18.08 11.66
C HIS A 69 7.05 17.44 10.89
N ASN A 70 5.91 17.30 11.57
CA ASN A 70 4.69 16.79 10.94
C ASN A 70 4.23 17.75 9.83
N THR A 71 3.97 17.19 8.65
CA THR A 71 3.53 17.97 7.49
C THR A 71 2.02 18.26 7.52
N GLY A 72 1.26 17.57 8.38
CA GLY A 72 -0.19 17.70 8.52
C GLY A 72 -0.98 17.27 7.27
N ASN A 73 -0.33 16.56 6.35
CA ASN A 73 -0.99 16.19 5.09
C ASN A 73 -0.40 14.88 4.53
N PRO A 74 -1.21 13.79 4.48
CA PRO A 74 -0.75 12.49 4.00
C PRO A 74 -0.31 12.53 2.51
N PHE A 75 -0.92 13.39 1.69
CA PHE A 75 -0.55 13.50 0.27
C PHE A 75 0.90 13.99 0.08
N LYS A 76 1.45 14.77 1.01
CA LYS A 76 2.87 15.15 0.97
C LYS A 76 3.78 13.93 1.17
N GLN A 77 3.39 13.02 2.06
CA GLN A 77 4.12 11.77 2.27
C GLN A 77 4.01 10.86 1.05
N TRP A 78 2.81 10.71 0.47
CA TRP A 78 2.64 9.96 -0.77
C TRP A 78 3.54 10.49 -1.89
N PHE A 79 3.51 11.81 -2.12
CA PHE A 79 4.33 12.44 -3.15
C PHE A 79 5.83 12.23 -2.90
N LYS A 80 6.29 12.37 -1.65
CA LYS A 80 7.68 12.10 -1.25
C LYS A 80 8.07 10.65 -1.55
N GLY A 81 7.22 9.69 -1.20
CA GLY A 81 7.44 8.28 -1.51
C GLY A 81 7.46 7.99 -3.02
N MET A 82 6.53 8.60 -3.78
CA MET A 82 6.50 8.46 -5.24
C MET A 82 7.77 8.97 -5.92
N GLN A 83 8.38 10.03 -5.39
CA GLN A 83 9.64 10.57 -5.93
C GLN A 83 10.85 9.63 -5.72
N LEU A 84 10.80 8.76 -4.73
CA LEU A 84 11.84 7.79 -4.41
C LEU A 84 11.64 6.44 -5.11
N ALA A 85 10.41 6.19 -5.58
CA ALA A 85 10.01 4.94 -6.19
C ALA A 85 10.78 4.67 -7.49
N LYS A 86 11.31 3.45 -7.64
CA LYS A 86 12.00 2.95 -8.84
C LYS A 86 11.17 1.91 -9.60
N GLY A 87 10.07 1.44 -9.00
CA GLY A 87 9.20 0.42 -9.56
C GLY A 87 8.38 0.93 -10.74
N LYS A 88 8.02 0.01 -11.62
CA LYS A 88 7.06 0.25 -12.69
C LYS A 88 5.68 0.63 -12.12
N TYR A 89 5.34 0.06 -10.98
CA TYR A 89 4.10 0.32 -10.25
C TYR A 89 4.40 0.86 -8.86
N ILE A 90 3.51 1.70 -8.35
CA ILE A 90 3.57 2.24 -7.00
C ILE A 90 2.31 1.82 -6.25
N TRP A 91 2.49 1.27 -5.07
CA TRP A 91 1.42 0.98 -4.14
C TRP A 91 1.56 1.87 -2.91
N ILE A 92 0.56 2.72 -2.66
CA ILE A 92 0.45 3.46 -1.40
C ILE A 92 -0.23 2.54 -0.40
N ALA A 93 0.46 2.22 0.67
CA ALA A 93 0.11 1.21 1.66
C ALA A 93 0.00 1.85 3.04
N GLU A 94 -1.17 2.43 3.36
CA GLU A 94 -1.40 3.13 4.63
C GLU A 94 -1.06 2.26 5.84
N ALA A 95 -0.50 2.89 6.90
CA ALA A 95 0.09 2.18 8.05
C ALA A 95 -0.93 1.41 8.89
N ASP A 96 -2.21 1.79 8.86
CA ASP A 96 -3.31 1.20 9.61
C ASP A 96 -4.14 0.18 8.82
N ASP A 97 -3.76 -0.09 7.55
CA ASP A 97 -4.39 -1.09 6.71
C ASP A 97 -3.65 -2.44 6.74
N LEU A 98 -4.36 -3.50 6.32
CA LEU A 98 -3.80 -4.81 6.03
C LEU A 98 -4.12 -5.23 4.59
N CYS A 99 -3.40 -6.21 4.08
CA CYS A 99 -3.70 -6.77 2.77
C CYS A 99 -3.55 -8.29 2.76
N GLU A 100 -4.33 -8.94 1.89
CA GLU A 100 -4.15 -10.35 1.61
C GLU A 100 -2.76 -10.61 1.00
N LEU A 101 -2.12 -11.72 1.39
CA LEU A 101 -0.76 -12.05 0.93
C LEU A 101 -0.65 -12.23 -0.59
N THR A 102 -1.77 -12.47 -1.27
CA THR A 102 -1.85 -12.62 -2.72
C THR A 102 -2.29 -11.34 -3.45
N PHE A 103 -2.32 -10.20 -2.77
CA PHE A 103 -2.81 -8.95 -3.36
C PHE A 103 -2.02 -8.56 -4.61
N LEU A 104 -0.71 -8.44 -4.50
CA LEU A 104 0.15 -8.05 -5.65
C LEU A 104 0.15 -9.12 -6.75
N GLU A 105 0.11 -10.40 -6.40
CA GLU A 105 0.02 -11.50 -7.36
C GLU A 105 -1.24 -11.39 -8.24
N LYS A 106 -2.33 -10.85 -7.70
CA LYS A 106 -3.59 -10.66 -8.44
C LYS A 106 -3.63 -9.35 -9.22
N VAL A 107 -3.13 -8.25 -8.66
CA VAL A 107 -3.28 -6.92 -9.29
C VAL A 107 -2.22 -6.65 -10.35
N VAL A 108 -0.97 -7.09 -10.16
CA VAL A 108 0.11 -6.82 -11.11
C VAL A 108 -0.15 -7.41 -12.50
N PRO A 109 -0.60 -8.67 -12.64
CA PRO A 109 -0.97 -9.21 -13.96
C PRO A 109 -2.10 -8.45 -14.65
N LEU A 110 -3.05 -7.90 -13.88
CA LEU A 110 -4.11 -7.06 -14.45
C LEU A 110 -3.56 -5.74 -14.99
N MET A 111 -2.66 -5.10 -14.26
CA MET A 111 -1.98 -3.89 -14.72
C MET A 111 -1.12 -4.15 -15.98
N GLU A 112 -0.45 -5.32 -16.06
CA GLU A 112 0.30 -5.71 -17.26
C GLU A 112 -0.62 -5.99 -18.46
N LYS A 113 -1.79 -6.58 -18.20
CA LYS A 113 -2.78 -6.86 -19.25
C LYS A 113 -3.46 -5.59 -19.76
N TYR A 114 -3.74 -4.63 -18.87
CA TYR A 114 -4.48 -3.41 -19.17
C TYR A 114 -3.57 -2.17 -19.02
N GLN A 115 -2.55 -2.08 -19.87
CA GLN A 115 -1.49 -1.06 -19.78
C GLN A 115 -1.99 0.39 -19.88
N GLN A 116 -3.20 0.61 -20.40
CA GLN A 116 -3.85 1.92 -20.41
C GLN A 116 -4.51 2.27 -19.07
N ALA A 117 -4.62 1.33 -18.12
CA ALA A 117 -5.16 1.62 -16.80
C ALA A 117 -4.14 2.41 -15.97
N ALA A 118 -4.56 3.55 -15.45
CA ALA A 118 -3.73 4.37 -14.58
C ALA A 118 -3.71 3.89 -13.13
N VAL A 119 -4.79 3.24 -12.68
CA VAL A 119 -4.98 2.78 -11.30
C VAL A 119 -5.65 1.41 -11.30
N CYS A 120 -5.23 0.56 -10.38
CA CYS A 120 -5.90 -0.68 -10.02
C CYS A 120 -6.18 -0.68 -8.52
N PHE A 121 -7.36 -1.10 -8.12
CA PHE A 121 -7.73 -1.24 -6.71
C PHE A 121 -8.49 -2.55 -6.48
N ALA A 122 -8.46 -3.02 -5.25
CA ALA A 122 -9.17 -4.24 -4.82
C ALA A 122 -10.38 -3.88 -3.94
N GLY A 123 -11.21 -4.88 -3.70
CA GLY A 123 -12.24 -4.79 -2.68
C GLY A 123 -11.64 -4.68 -1.28
N SER A 124 -12.26 -3.89 -0.42
CA SER A 124 -11.84 -3.69 0.96
C SER A 124 -12.92 -4.18 1.92
N LYS A 125 -12.50 -4.61 3.09
CA LYS A 125 -13.37 -4.92 4.24
C LYS A 125 -13.00 -3.99 5.38
N TYR A 126 -13.98 -3.60 6.18
CA TYR A 126 -13.69 -2.97 7.46
C TYR A 126 -13.22 -4.03 8.45
N ILE A 127 -12.16 -3.72 9.15
CA ILE A 127 -11.66 -4.48 10.30
C ILE A 127 -11.68 -3.58 11.53
N ASP A 128 -11.86 -4.17 12.71
CA ASP A 128 -11.69 -3.44 13.96
C ASP A 128 -10.21 -3.28 14.32
N LYS A 129 -9.96 -2.58 15.43
CA LYS A 129 -8.60 -2.35 15.95
C LYS A 129 -7.81 -3.62 16.29
N ASP A 130 -8.47 -4.77 16.38
CA ASP A 130 -7.88 -6.07 16.69
C ASP A 130 -7.81 -6.99 15.45
N GLY A 131 -8.19 -6.46 14.26
CA GLY A 131 -8.13 -7.15 12.98
C GLY A 131 -9.34 -8.04 12.66
N ASN A 132 -10.39 -8.03 13.48
CA ASN A 132 -11.59 -8.79 13.21
C ASN A 132 -12.42 -8.12 12.11
N VAL A 133 -12.88 -8.93 11.15
CA VAL A 133 -13.71 -8.42 10.06
C VAL A 133 -15.09 -8.02 10.62
N LEU A 134 -15.45 -6.77 10.43
CA LEU A 134 -16.76 -6.26 10.75
C LEU A 134 -17.78 -6.75 9.71
N SER A 135 -19.04 -6.96 10.13
CA SER A 135 -20.14 -7.40 9.25
C SER A 135 -20.51 -6.40 8.14
N TYR A 136 -19.79 -5.30 8.06
CA TYR A 136 -20.02 -4.19 7.16
C TYR A 136 -19.17 -4.35 5.88
N ASP A 137 -19.82 -4.49 4.74
CA ASP A 137 -19.15 -4.57 3.43
C ASP A 137 -19.16 -3.20 2.75
N MET A 138 -17.98 -2.59 2.62
CA MET A 138 -17.79 -1.36 1.86
C MET A 138 -18.07 -1.53 0.35
N ASN A 139 -18.15 -2.77 -0.11
CA ASN A 139 -18.22 -3.08 -1.53
C ASN A 139 -19.64 -3.47 -1.99
N LYS A 140 -20.67 -3.00 -1.31
CA LYS A 140 -22.08 -3.28 -1.66
C LYS A 140 -22.41 -3.01 -3.13
N TRP A 141 -21.72 -2.05 -3.74
CA TRP A 141 -21.84 -1.72 -5.17
C TRP A 141 -21.25 -2.80 -6.10
N LYS A 142 -20.44 -3.74 -5.57
CA LYS A 142 -19.77 -4.78 -6.37
C LYS A 142 -20.62 -6.03 -6.64
N SER A 143 -21.77 -6.19 -6.01
CA SER A 143 -22.60 -7.39 -6.21
C SER A 143 -23.05 -7.62 -7.66
N ALA A 144 -22.95 -6.60 -8.51
CA ALA A 144 -23.29 -6.66 -9.94
C ALA A 144 -22.05 -6.66 -10.87
N ILE A 145 -20.81 -6.67 -10.32
CA ILE A 145 -19.59 -6.55 -11.12
C ILE A 145 -18.87 -7.91 -11.18
N PRO A 146 -18.40 -8.36 -12.36
CA PRO A 146 -17.58 -9.58 -12.48
C PRO A 146 -16.31 -9.49 -11.63
N PRO A 147 -15.54 -10.60 -11.44
CA PRO A 147 -14.36 -10.65 -10.56
C PRO A 147 -13.36 -9.52 -10.76
N TYR A 148 -13.33 -8.94 -11.94
CA TYR A 148 -12.66 -7.68 -12.23
C TYR A 148 -13.38 -6.93 -13.35
N ALA A 149 -13.29 -5.60 -13.37
CA ALA A 149 -13.80 -4.76 -14.45
C ALA A 149 -12.82 -3.64 -14.75
N VAL A 150 -12.81 -3.18 -16.00
CA VAL A 150 -12.03 -2.02 -16.43
C VAL A 150 -13.00 -0.87 -16.68
N PHE A 151 -12.78 0.24 -16.01
CA PHE A 151 -13.61 1.43 -16.11
C PHE A 151 -12.87 2.56 -16.81
N ASN A 152 -13.61 3.35 -17.56
CA ASN A 152 -13.12 4.66 -17.95
C ASN A 152 -13.14 5.58 -16.72
N GLY A 153 -12.01 6.24 -16.43
CA GLY A 153 -11.87 7.08 -15.22
C GLY A 153 -12.92 8.20 -15.13
N LYS A 154 -13.33 8.78 -16.25
CA LYS A 154 -14.39 9.79 -16.28
C LYS A 154 -15.73 9.19 -15.85
N THR A 155 -16.12 8.06 -16.41
CA THR A 155 -17.38 7.37 -16.05
C THR A 155 -17.35 6.90 -14.59
N TYR A 156 -16.19 6.48 -14.08
CA TYR A 156 -16.04 6.06 -12.68
C TYR A 156 -16.21 7.22 -11.69
N ALA A 157 -15.72 8.40 -12.05
CA ALA A 157 -15.82 9.61 -11.19
C ALA A 157 -17.23 10.21 -11.14
N GLU A 158 -18.15 9.80 -12.01
CA GLU A 158 -19.54 10.25 -12.06
C GLU A 158 -20.48 9.42 -11.16
N HIS A 159 -19.97 8.35 -10.51
CA HIS A 159 -20.68 7.46 -9.58
C HIS A 159 -20.15 7.58 -8.16
#